data_8578f27f1907137f834bdffadd3e1e24
#
_entry.id   8578f27f1907137f834bdffadd3e1e24
#
_cell.length_a   1.000
_cell.length_b   1.000
_cell.length_c   1.000
_cell.angle_alpha   90.00
_cell.angle_beta   90.00
_cell.angle_gamma   90.00
#
_symmetry.space_group_name_H-M   'P 1'
#
loop_
_entity.id
_entity.type
_entity.pdbx_description
1 polymer ?
#
loop_
_entity_poly.entity_id
_entity_poly.type
_entity_poly.pdbx_seq_one_letter_code
_entity_poly.pdbx_strand_id
1 'polypeptide(L)'
;IDEIAYTNNSIEQIRNDEFSYEELFGKVIADFETAYNVLPAEQTDGGRVNKIAAASYLAKCYLNLAWGDGYEATTGESHINEDYMQKVVTYTNEVTASGYDYLEDYGDIFLPDYKNSKESIFAVQCSDYQDDNTSYGRANWSNTLNGCWGMWSCGWDFHKPSQNLVNAFKTKDGLPMFDDYNEEIDYPVNGEVDEQKWDPRLFHTVGMPTYPYKYEAEYTMTKNNSRTPNTYGYYTSLKEVPQRSKGETY
;
A
#
# COMPACT_ATOMS: atom_id res chain seq x y z
N ILE A 1 1.64 -1.76 -24.68
CA ILE A 1 0.34 -1.91 -25.36
C ILE A 1 0.46 -1.16 -26.65
N ASP A 2 0.52 -1.86 -27.76
CA ASP A 2 0.64 -1.23 -29.08
C ASP A 2 -0.59 -0.36 -29.36
N GLU A 3 -0.36 0.85 -29.86
CA GLU A 3 -1.41 1.82 -30.24
C GLU A 3 -2.46 1.28 -31.21
N ILE A 4 -2.15 0.17 -31.88
CA ILE A 4 -3.00 -0.50 -32.86
C ILE A 4 -4.29 -1.04 -32.24
N ALA A 5 -4.27 -1.30 -30.94
CA ALA A 5 -5.35 -1.97 -30.24
C ALA A 5 -6.66 -1.18 -30.19
N TYR A 6 -6.58 0.14 -30.15
CA TYR A 6 -7.78 0.96 -30.03
C TYR A 6 -8.39 1.42 -31.36
N THR A 7 -7.64 1.35 -32.44
CA THR A 7 -8.07 1.90 -33.72
C THR A 7 -8.89 0.95 -34.59
N ASN A 8 -8.83 -0.36 -34.35
CA ASN A 8 -9.39 -1.35 -35.27
C ASN A 8 -10.56 -2.20 -34.75
N ASN A 9 -11.10 -1.91 -33.57
CA ASN A 9 -12.19 -2.68 -32.96
C ASN A 9 -11.95 -4.21 -32.86
N SER A 10 -10.73 -4.67 -32.99
CA SER A 10 -10.39 -6.07 -32.90
C SER A 10 -9.71 -6.38 -31.56
N ILE A 11 -10.52 -6.43 -30.51
CA ILE A 11 -10.10 -6.89 -29.16
C ILE A 11 -9.40 -8.25 -29.26
N GLU A 12 -9.78 -9.07 -30.23
CA GLU A 12 -9.16 -10.38 -30.53
C GLU A 12 -7.67 -10.29 -30.91
N GLN A 13 -7.18 -9.11 -31.31
CA GLN A 13 -5.78 -8.89 -31.67
C GLN A 13 -4.93 -8.41 -30.48
N ILE A 14 -5.55 -8.12 -29.33
CA ILE A 14 -4.86 -7.68 -28.12
C ILE A 14 -4.68 -8.89 -27.21
N ARG A 15 -3.96 -9.87 -27.66
CA ARG A 15 -3.67 -11.05 -26.85
C ARG A 15 -2.35 -10.85 -26.11
N ASN A 16 -2.36 -11.10 -24.81
CA ASN A 16 -1.16 -11.15 -23.99
C ASN A 16 -0.74 -12.59 -23.64
N ASP A 17 -1.54 -13.57 -24.02
CA ASP A 17 -1.30 -15.00 -23.82
C ASP A 17 -0.41 -15.64 -24.89
N GLU A 18 0.01 -14.85 -25.89
CA GLU A 18 0.97 -15.27 -26.91
C GLU A 18 2.44 -15.10 -26.47
N PHE A 19 2.67 -14.40 -25.36
CA PHE A 19 4.00 -14.15 -24.81
C PHE A 19 4.24 -15.01 -23.58
N SER A 20 5.45 -15.52 -23.43
CA SER A 20 5.87 -16.08 -22.15
C SER A 20 5.96 -14.99 -21.08
N TYR A 21 5.99 -15.41 -19.84
CA TYR A 21 6.16 -14.49 -18.71
C TYR A 21 7.45 -13.66 -18.83
N GLU A 22 8.56 -14.30 -19.20
CA GLU A 22 9.87 -13.65 -19.38
C GLU A 22 9.84 -12.63 -20.53
N GLU A 23 9.16 -12.96 -21.63
CA GLU A 23 9.03 -12.05 -22.78
C GLU A 23 8.23 -10.79 -22.39
N LEU A 24 7.15 -10.94 -21.63
CA LEU A 24 6.36 -9.81 -21.14
C LEU A 24 7.17 -8.95 -20.17
N PHE A 25 7.83 -9.55 -19.19
CA PHE A 25 8.69 -8.84 -18.28
C PHE A 25 9.88 -8.19 -18.97
N GLY A 26 10.46 -8.82 -19.97
CA GLY A 26 11.50 -8.23 -20.81
C GLY A 26 11.07 -6.94 -21.50
N LYS A 27 9.84 -6.86 -21.99
CA LYS A 27 9.26 -5.63 -22.57
C LYS A 27 9.06 -4.55 -21.50
N VAL A 28 8.51 -4.90 -20.35
CA VAL A 28 8.31 -3.97 -19.22
C VAL A 28 9.65 -3.42 -18.73
N ILE A 29 10.67 -4.26 -18.59
CA ILE A 29 12.01 -3.85 -18.19
C ILE A 29 12.61 -2.90 -19.21
N ALA A 30 12.51 -3.19 -20.52
CA ALA A 30 13.02 -2.32 -21.56
C ALA A 30 12.39 -0.91 -21.55
N ASP A 31 11.09 -0.84 -21.25
CA ASP A 31 10.39 0.44 -21.11
C ASP A 31 10.91 1.23 -19.88
N PHE A 32 11.08 0.55 -18.74
CA PHE A 32 11.66 1.20 -17.56
C PHE A 32 13.14 1.55 -17.71
N GLU A 33 13.94 0.74 -18.41
CA GLU A 33 15.33 1.09 -18.73
C GLU A 33 15.41 2.33 -19.64
N THR A 34 14.50 2.42 -20.60
CA THR A 34 14.37 3.61 -21.43
C THR A 34 14.06 4.84 -20.58
N ALA A 35 13.05 4.72 -19.70
CA ALA A 35 12.68 5.79 -18.77
C ALA A 35 13.84 6.18 -17.84
N TYR A 36 14.54 5.21 -17.28
CA TYR A 36 15.70 5.42 -16.41
C TYR A 36 16.82 6.19 -17.11
N ASN A 37 17.05 5.93 -18.39
CA ASN A 37 18.11 6.57 -19.17
C ASN A 37 17.78 7.99 -19.61
N VAL A 38 16.48 8.33 -19.78
CA VAL A 38 16.08 9.64 -20.34
C VAL A 38 15.46 10.59 -19.33
N LEU A 39 14.92 10.10 -18.22
CA LEU A 39 14.29 10.94 -17.23
C LEU A 39 15.32 11.68 -16.35
N PRO A 40 15.03 12.91 -15.94
CA PRO A 40 15.85 13.61 -14.97
C PRO A 40 15.76 12.98 -13.58
N ALA A 41 16.77 13.19 -12.75
CA ALA A 41 16.78 12.68 -11.37
C ALA A 41 15.68 13.31 -10.50
N GLU A 42 15.36 14.57 -10.75
CA GLU A 42 14.34 15.34 -10.03
C GLU A 42 13.34 15.94 -11.00
N GLN A 43 12.13 16.12 -10.55
CA GLN A 43 11.05 16.82 -11.25
C GLN A 43 10.53 17.97 -10.38
N THR A 44 10.12 19.05 -11.02
CA THR A 44 9.51 20.21 -10.33
C THR A 44 8.09 19.92 -9.85
N ASP A 45 7.43 18.96 -10.49
CA ASP A 45 6.05 18.53 -10.23
C ASP A 45 6.06 17.18 -9.51
N GLY A 46 5.55 17.13 -8.30
CA GLY A 46 5.52 15.91 -7.48
C GLY A 46 4.75 14.72 -8.07
N GLY A 47 3.89 14.99 -9.07
CA GLY A 47 3.14 13.93 -9.79
C GLY A 47 3.86 13.37 -11.02
N ARG A 48 5.01 13.92 -11.39
CA ARG A 48 5.77 13.47 -12.55
C ARG A 48 6.77 12.39 -12.16
N VAL A 49 6.86 11.37 -13.00
CA VAL A 49 7.88 10.33 -12.85
C VAL A 49 9.27 10.90 -13.09
N ASN A 50 10.23 10.43 -12.31
CA ASN A 50 11.65 10.77 -12.42
C ASN A 50 12.50 9.50 -12.59
N LYS A 51 13.80 9.67 -12.76
CA LYS A 51 14.75 8.57 -12.91
C LYS A 51 14.71 7.60 -11.74
N ILE A 52 14.55 8.10 -10.52
CA ILE A 52 14.56 7.27 -9.31
C ILE A 52 13.27 6.39 -9.21
N ALA A 53 12.15 6.93 -9.67
CA ALA A 53 10.93 6.12 -9.82
C ALA A 53 11.14 4.96 -10.81
N ALA A 54 11.79 5.22 -11.96
CA ALA A 54 12.12 4.17 -12.93
C ALA A 54 13.08 3.14 -12.33
N ALA A 55 14.11 3.54 -11.59
CA ALA A 55 15.02 2.64 -10.87
C ALA A 55 14.27 1.76 -9.85
N SER A 56 13.34 2.33 -9.10
CA SER A 56 12.53 1.60 -8.12
C SER A 56 11.67 0.52 -8.79
N TYR A 57 11.06 0.83 -9.94
CA TYR A 57 10.29 -0.16 -10.71
C TYR A 57 11.18 -1.23 -11.34
N LEU A 58 12.38 -0.87 -11.83
CA LEU A 58 13.36 -1.85 -12.30
C LEU A 58 13.76 -2.82 -11.18
N ALA A 59 14.04 -2.32 -9.98
CA ALA A 59 14.33 -3.15 -8.83
C ALA A 59 13.18 -4.13 -8.54
N LYS A 60 11.91 -3.68 -8.59
CA LYS A 60 10.73 -4.54 -8.40
C LYS A 60 10.58 -5.60 -9.49
N CYS A 61 10.81 -5.22 -10.75
CA CYS A 61 10.74 -6.16 -11.87
C CYS A 61 11.80 -7.26 -11.74
N TYR A 62 13.05 -6.87 -11.47
CA TYR A 62 14.12 -7.84 -11.29
C TYR A 62 13.95 -8.70 -10.03
N LEU A 63 13.40 -8.15 -8.93
CA LEU A 63 13.07 -8.94 -7.76
C LEU A 63 12.03 -10.02 -8.08
N ASN A 64 11.01 -9.67 -8.86
CA ASN A 64 10.00 -10.63 -9.28
C ASN A 64 10.62 -11.74 -10.13
N LEU A 65 11.49 -11.41 -11.09
CA LEU A 65 12.20 -12.40 -11.90
C LEU A 65 13.21 -13.23 -11.08
N ALA A 66 13.87 -12.63 -10.10
CA ALA A 66 14.81 -13.35 -9.24
C ALA A 66 14.15 -14.48 -8.45
N TRP A 67 12.87 -14.29 -8.08
CA TRP A 67 12.07 -15.29 -7.35
C TRP A 67 11.13 -16.10 -8.27
N GLY A 68 11.05 -15.80 -9.57
CA GLY A 68 10.06 -16.35 -10.48
C GLY A 68 10.12 -17.87 -10.66
N ASP A 69 11.30 -18.45 -10.58
CA ASP A 69 11.54 -19.92 -10.65
C ASP A 69 11.56 -20.59 -9.26
N GLY A 70 11.19 -19.88 -8.24
CA GLY A 70 11.89 -19.96 -7.01
C GLY A 70 11.24 -20.69 -5.87
N TYR A 71 10.03 -21.16 -5.88
CA TYR A 71 9.50 -21.95 -4.78
C TYR A 71 8.99 -23.30 -5.27
N GLU A 72 9.73 -24.36 -5.00
CA GLU A 72 9.23 -25.71 -5.18
C GLU A 72 8.47 -26.14 -3.91
N ALA A 73 7.14 -26.13 -4.01
CA ALA A 73 6.24 -26.45 -2.90
C ALA A 73 6.46 -27.88 -2.32
N THR A 74 7.08 -28.77 -3.09
CA THR A 74 7.36 -30.16 -2.70
C THR A 74 8.62 -30.33 -1.87
N THR A 75 9.62 -29.48 -2.07
CA THR A 75 10.91 -29.55 -1.36
C THR A 75 11.10 -28.43 -0.35
N GLY A 76 10.31 -27.36 -0.45
CA GLY A 76 10.51 -26.15 0.34
C GLY A 76 11.77 -25.37 -0.02
N GLU A 77 12.43 -25.74 -1.12
CA GLU A 77 13.62 -25.05 -1.60
C GLU A 77 13.22 -23.83 -2.43
N SER A 78 13.85 -22.70 -2.18
CA SER A 78 13.74 -21.52 -3.01
C SER A 78 14.99 -21.34 -3.85
N HIS A 79 14.81 -21.24 -5.16
CA HIS A 79 15.89 -20.98 -6.10
C HIS A 79 15.85 -19.49 -6.47
N ILE A 80 16.87 -18.76 -6.07
CA ILE A 80 16.98 -17.33 -6.40
C ILE A 80 17.94 -17.21 -7.58
N ASN A 81 17.49 -16.49 -8.63
CA ASN A 81 18.38 -16.11 -9.71
C ASN A 81 19.32 -14.98 -9.24
N GLU A 82 20.59 -15.30 -9.04
CA GLU A 82 21.58 -14.39 -8.50
C GLU A 82 21.86 -13.19 -9.42
N ASP A 83 21.84 -13.37 -10.74
CA ASP A 83 22.08 -12.30 -11.70
C ASP A 83 20.97 -11.24 -11.63
N TYR A 84 19.72 -11.67 -11.52
CA TYR A 84 18.60 -10.75 -11.32
C TYR A 84 18.65 -10.10 -9.93
N MET A 85 19.04 -10.84 -8.88
CA MET A 85 19.20 -10.27 -7.55
C MET A 85 20.30 -9.19 -7.52
N GLN A 86 21.40 -9.39 -8.28
CA GLN A 86 22.43 -8.34 -8.43
C GLN A 86 21.89 -7.08 -9.10
N LYS A 87 20.96 -7.21 -10.05
CA LYS A 87 20.25 -6.05 -10.63
C LYS A 87 19.37 -5.34 -9.60
N VAL A 88 18.67 -6.10 -8.75
CA VAL A 88 17.92 -5.51 -7.62
C VAL A 88 18.84 -4.65 -6.76
N VAL A 89 19.96 -5.20 -6.32
CA VAL A 89 20.95 -4.46 -5.50
C VAL A 89 21.44 -3.20 -6.22
N THR A 90 21.70 -3.29 -7.51
CA THR A 90 22.17 -2.15 -8.30
C THR A 90 21.15 -1.00 -8.27
N TYR A 91 19.89 -1.28 -8.63
CA TYR A 91 18.86 -0.23 -8.69
C TYR A 91 18.39 0.25 -7.31
N THR A 92 18.38 -0.62 -6.29
CA THR A 92 18.08 -0.17 -4.92
C THR A 92 19.16 0.73 -4.34
N ASN A 93 20.43 0.50 -4.68
CA ASN A 93 21.51 1.41 -4.30
C ASN A 93 21.36 2.80 -4.94
N GLU A 94 20.87 2.91 -6.17
CA GLU A 94 20.53 4.18 -6.80
C GLU A 94 19.45 4.93 -6.03
N VAL A 95 18.42 4.21 -5.55
CA VAL A 95 17.34 4.79 -4.74
C VAL A 95 17.87 5.27 -3.39
N THR A 96 18.66 4.46 -2.69
CA THR A 96 19.22 4.80 -1.37
C THR A 96 20.28 5.92 -1.45
N ALA A 97 20.95 6.06 -2.57
CA ALA A 97 21.89 7.17 -2.81
C ALA A 97 21.20 8.47 -3.22
N SER A 98 19.90 8.45 -3.49
CA SER A 98 19.09 9.61 -3.82
C SER A 98 18.67 10.39 -2.57
N GLY A 99 17.91 11.45 -2.73
CA GLY A 99 17.35 12.21 -1.58
C GLY A 99 16.14 11.53 -0.89
N TYR A 100 15.70 10.38 -1.38
CA TYR A 100 14.59 9.63 -0.78
C TYR A 100 15.07 8.86 0.45
N ASP A 101 14.24 8.87 1.50
CA ASP A 101 14.54 8.25 2.78
C ASP A 101 13.25 8.01 3.57
N TYR A 102 13.31 7.23 4.63
CA TYR A 102 12.17 7.02 5.53
C TYR A 102 11.85 8.28 6.32
N LEU A 103 10.56 8.47 6.62
CA LEU A 103 10.13 9.40 7.65
C LEU A 103 10.54 8.85 9.03
N GLU A 104 10.71 9.76 9.99
CA GLU A 104 11.10 9.36 11.34
C GLU A 104 9.98 8.62 12.07
N ASP A 105 8.74 9.07 11.87
CA ASP A 105 7.54 8.42 12.38
C ASP A 105 6.80 7.70 11.24
N TYR A 106 6.58 6.40 11.42
CA TYR A 106 5.81 5.59 10.46
C TYR A 106 4.39 6.12 10.22
N GLY A 107 3.77 6.69 11.25
CA GLY A 107 2.41 7.23 11.16
C GLY A 107 2.29 8.43 10.23
N ASP A 108 3.35 9.19 10.08
CA ASP A 108 3.37 10.44 9.32
C ASP A 108 3.09 10.23 7.83
N ILE A 109 3.51 9.09 7.26
CA ILE A 109 3.27 8.78 5.84
C ILE A 109 1.78 8.77 5.46
N PHE A 110 0.90 8.57 6.44
CA PHE A 110 -0.55 8.53 6.25
C PHE A 110 -1.23 9.85 6.55
N LEU A 111 -0.48 10.90 6.79
CA LEU A 111 -0.98 12.23 7.10
C LEU A 111 -0.84 13.18 5.91
N PRO A 112 -1.85 14.02 5.62
CA PRO A 112 -1.82 14.94 4.50
C PRO A 112 -0.64 15.92 4.52
N ASP A 113 -0.18 16.31 5.71
CA ASP A 113 0.95 17.24 5.89
C ASP A 113 2.27 16.66 5.33
N TYR A 114 2.35 15.33 5.16
CA TYR A 114 3.52 14.63 4.62
C TYR A 114 3.33 14.14 3.19
N LYS A 115 2.31 14.65 2.50
CA LYS A 115 2.08 14.38 1.09
C LYS A 115 3.32 14.72 0.27
N ASN A 116 3.74 13.80 -0.60
CA ASN A 116 4.96 13.91 -1.41
C ASN A 116 6.23 14.15 -0.58
N SER A 117 6.29 13.60 0.63
CA SER A 117 7.48 13.64 1.47
C SER A 117 8.64 12.82 0.86
N LYS A 118 9.80 12.89 1.51
CA LYS A 118 11.00 12.13 1.10
C LYS A 118 10.81 10.60 1.02
N GLU A 119 9.75 10.04 1.61
CA GLU A 119 9.41 8.61 1.51
C GLU A 119 8.57 8.29 0.25
N SER A 120 7.97 9.29 -0.38
CA SER A 120 7.14 9.12 -1.57
C SER A 120 7.96 9.22 -2.84
N ILE A 121 8.44 8.10 -3.36
CA ILE A 121 9.23 8.07 -4.60
C ILE A 121 8.36 8.39 -5.82
N PHE A 122 7.14 7.87 -5.87
CA PHE A 122 6.17 8.18 -6.90
C PHE A 122 4.76 7.92 -6.39
N ALA A 123 3.88 8.89 -6.58
CA ALA A 123 2.48 8.77 -6.27
C ALA A 123 1.62 9.44 -7.35
N VAL A 124 0.56 8.77 -7.75
CA VAL A 124 -0.46 9.38 -8.61
C VAL A 124 -1.18 10.44 -7.79
N GLN A 125 -1.13 11.68 -8.26
CA GLN A 125 -1.76 12.81 -7.58
C GLN A 125 -3.26 12.81 -7.86
N CYS A 126 -4.05 12.44 -6.86
CA CYS A 126 -5.50 12.56 -6.92
C CYS A 126 -5.91 13.98 -6.50
N SER A 127 -6.93 14.52 -7.16
CA SER A 127 -7.51 15.82 -6.80
C SER A 127 -8.47 15.64 -5.64
N ASP A 128 -8.45 16.57 -4.70
CA ASP A 128 -9.48 16.78 -3.68
C ASP A 128 -10.61 17.70 -4.16
N TYR A 129 -10.53 18.14 -5.42
CA TYR A 129 -11.53 19.02 -6.01
C TYR A 129 -12.89 18.33 -6.12
N GLN A 130 -13.85 18.86 -5.37
CA GLN A 130 -15.25 18.51 -5.48
C GLN A 130 -15.93 19.51 -6.41
N ASP A 131 -16.32 19.07 -7.59
CA ASP A 131 -17.18 19.86 -8.45
C ASP A 131 -18.63 19.78 -7.92
N ASP A 132 -19.08 20.83 -7.25
CA ASP A 132 -20.44 20.93 -6.67
C ASP A 132 -21.55 20.80 -7.72
N ASN A 133 -21.23 20.88 -9.00
CA ASN A 133 -22.19 20.77 -10.11
C ASN A 133 -22.35 19.36 -10.66
N THR A 134 -21.52 18.40 -10.23
CA THR A 134 -21.69 17.01 -10.62
C THR A 134 -22.25 16.21 -9.46
N SER A 135 -23.44 15.64 -9.61
CA SER A 135 -24.11 14.78 -8.62
C SER A 135 -23.27 13.57 -8.17
N TYR A 136 -22.08 13.45 -8.65
CA TYR A 136 -21.13 12.37 -8.38
C TYR A 136 -19.71 12.97 -8.39
N GLY A 137 -19.35 13.75 -7.38
CA GLY A 137 -17.97 14.20 -7.18
C GLY A 137 -17.00 13.00 -7.20
N ARG A 138 -16.57 12.60 -8.40
CA ARG A 138 -15.77 11.38 -8.62
C ARG A 138 -14.30 11.55 -8.27
N ALA A 139 -13.89 12.75 -7.89
CA ALA A 139 -12.49 13.04 -7.61
C ALA A 139 -11.89 12.14 -6.50
N ASN A 140 -12.70 11.74 -5.50
CA ASN A 140 -12.26 10.98 -4.33
C ASN A 140 -12.95 9.62 -4.15
N TRP A 141 -13.52 9.07 -5.19
CA TRP A 141 -14.32 7.84 -5.09
C TRP A 141 -13.55 6.63 -4.56
N SER A 142 -12.27 6.54 -4.84
CA SER A 142 -11.45 5.42 -4.35
C SER A 142 -11.40 5.35 -2.83
N ASN A 143 -11.47 6.50 -2.14
CA ASN A 143 -11.38 6.57 -0.69
C ASN A 143 -12.77 6.53 -0.01
N THR A 144 -13.81 7.00 -0.70
CA THR A 144 -15.16 7.10 -0.12
C THR A 144 -15.73 5.75 0.33
N LEU A 145 -15.42 4.66 -0.37
CA LEU A 145 -15.91 3.33 -0.01
C LEU A 145 -15.14 2.69 1.14
N ASN A 146 -13.91 3.10 1.37
CA ASN A 146 -12.97 2.45 2.26
C ASN A 146 -12.97 3.01 3.68
N GLY A 147 -13.45 4.25 3.85
CA GLY A 147 -13.54 4.89 5.16
C GLY A 147 -14.40 4.11 6.15
N CYS A 148 -14.16 4.29 7.44
CA CYS A 148 -14.87 3.59 8.50
C CYS A 148 -16.35 3.99 8.59
N TRP A 149 -17.17 3.05 8.98
CA TRP A 149 -18.61 3.24 9.12
C TRP A 149 -18.97 4.07 10.35
N GLY A 150 -19.99 4.91 10.21
CA GLY A 150 -20.59 5.59 11.37
C GLY A 150 -19.74 6.68 12.01
N MET A 151 -18.60 7.01 11.40
CA MET A 151 -17.81 8.19 11.73
C MET A 151 -18.01 9.27 10.67
N TRP A 152 -17.37 10.40 10.84
CA TRP A 152 -17.43 11.54 9.91
C TRP A 152 -16.76 11.30 8.56
N SER A 153 -16.04 10.21 8.38
CA SER A 153 -15.71 9.71 7.05
C SER A 153 -16.94 8.99 6.51
N CYS A 154 -17.38 9.35 5.32
CA CYS A 154 -18.56 8.76 4.67
C CYS A 154 -18.30 7.36 4.10
N GLY A 155 -17.43 6.58 4.74
CA GLY A 155 -17.02 5.28 4.26
C GLY A 155 -18.08 4.21 4.42
N TRP A 156 -17.95 3.17 3.62
CA TRP A 156 -18.77 1.97 3.66
C TRP A 156 -18.02 0.77 4.23
N ASP A 157 -16.83 1.00 4.76
CA ASP A 157 -16.01 0.01 5.47
C ASP A 157 -15.65 -1.21 4.59
N PHE A 158 -15.31 -0.96 3.32
CA PHE A 158 -15.04 -2.03 2.36
C PHE A 158 -13.68 -2.71 2.56
N HIS A 159 -12.65 -1.96 2.95
CA HIS A 159 -11.31 -2.50 3.19
C HIS A 159 -11.13 -2.88 4.66
N LYS A 160 -11.99 -3.75 5.16
CA LYS A 160 -11.91 -4.19 6.56
C LYS A 160 -10.68 -5.06 6.81
N PRO A 161 -9.87 -4.69 7.81
CA PRO A 161 -8.84 -5.58 8.31
C PRO A 161 -9.44 -6.88 8.86
N SER A 162 -8.88 -8.00 8.50
CA SER A 162 -9.26 -9.29 9.05
C SER A 162 -8.62 -9.53 10.42
N GLN A 163 -9.18 -10.46 11.21
CA GLN A 163 -8.54 -10.92 12.43
C GLN A 163 -7.15 -11.52 12.15
N ASN A 164 -7.00 -12.21 11.03
CA ASN A 164 -5.73 -12.78 10.62
C ASN A 164 -4.66 -11.68 10.39
N LEU A 165 -5.04 -10.56 9.74
CA LEU A 165 -4.14 -9.43 9.59
C LEU A 165 -3.72 -8.85 10.95
N VAL A 166 -4.68 -8.64 11.85
CA VAL A 166 -4.38 -8.13 13.20
C VAL A 166 -3.45 -9.08 13.94
N ASN A 167 -3.73 -10.38 13.90
CA ASN A 167 -2.86 -11.38 14.54
C ASN A 167 -1.45 -11.40 13.98
N ALA A 168 -1.26 -11.10 12.67
CA ALA A 168 0.06 -11.05 12.05
C ALA A 168 0.95 -9.92 12.60
N PHE A 169 0.38 -8.95 13.32
CA PHE A 169 1.15 -7.93 14.03
C PHE A 169 1.59 -8.38 15.44
N LYS A 170 1.21 -9.57 15.91
CA LYS A 170 1.67 -10.04 17.21
C LYS A 170 3.19 -10.21 17.26
N THR A 171 3.73 -9.89 18.41
CA THR A 171 5.16 -10.03 18.70
C THR A 171 5.37 -10.89 19.93
N LYS A 172 6.50 -11.57 19.95
CA LYS A 172 7.02 -12.28 21.11
C LYS A 172 8.46 -11.84 21.35
N ASP A 173 8.72 -11.34 22.53
CA ASP A 173 10.04 -10.78 22.88
C ASP A 173 10.53 -9.69 21.89
N GLY A 174 9.60 -8.90 21.34
CA GLY A 174 9.86 -7.84 20.38
C GLY A 174 10.09 -8.30 18.94
N LEU A 175 9.94 -9.59 18.64
CA LEU A 175 10.08 -10.15 17.30
C LEU A 175 8.73 -10.63 16.76
N PRO A 176 8.49 -10.57 15.43
CA PRO A 176 7.28 -11.10 14.83
C PRO A 176 7.10 -12.59 15.13
N MET A 177 5.87 -13.00 15.36
CA MET A 177 5.50 -14.41 15.46
C MET A 177 5.24 -14.95 14.05
N PHE A 178 6.09 -15.85 13.55
CA PHE A 178 6.01 -16.30 12.16
C PHE A 178 5.00 -17.44 11.95
N ASP A 179 4.90 -18.37 12.88
CA ASP A 179 4.16 -19.63 12.68
C ASP A 179 2.89 -19.73 13.52
N ASP A 180 2.90 -19.24 14.75
CA ASP A 180 1.85 -19.44 15.74
C ASP A 180 1.01 -18.19 16.07
N TYR A 181 1.14 -17.13 15.27
CA TYR A 181 0.44 -15.86 15.49
C TYR A 181 -1.11 -15.96 15.49
N ASN A 182 -1.67 -17.01 14.90
CA ASN A 182 -3.11 -17.25 14.84
C ASN A 182 -3.64 -18.22 15.90
N GLU A 183 -2.79 -18.84 16.73
CA GLU A 183 -3.22 -19.87 17.69
C GLU A 183 -4.04 -19.28 18.84
N GLU A 184 -3.76 -18.05 19.23
CA GLU A 184 -4.51 -17.34 20.24
C GLU A 184 -5.11 -16.05 19.65
N ILE A 185 -6.41 -15.86 19.83
CA ILE A 185 -7.12 -14.67 19.43
C ILE A 185 -7.23 -13.74 20.63
N ASP A 186 -6.22 -12.93 20.86
CA ASP A 186 -6.28 -11.86 21.85
C ASP A 186 -7.10 -10.71 21.29
N TYR A 187 -8.39 -10.73 21.58
CA TYR A 187 -9.27 -9.71 21.10
C TYR A 187 -9.65 -8.70 22.19
N PRO A 188 -9.16 -7.46 22.14
CA PRO A 188 -9.50 -6.45 23.13
C PRO A 188 -10.81 -5.75 22.78
N VAL A 189 -11.95 -6.43 22.90
CA VAL A 189 -13.27 -5.78 22.66
C VAL A 189 -13.62 -4.79 23.76
N ASN A 190 -13.22 -5.07 24.97
CA ASN A 190 -13.59 -4.32 26.18
C ASN A 190 -12.43 -4.17 27.18
N GLY A 191 -11.17 -4.39 26.77
CA GLY A 191 -10.02 -4.35 27.65
C GLY A 191 -8.89 -3.48 27.12
N GLU A 192 -7.95 -3.20 27.98
CA GLU A 192 -6.72 -2.52 27.59
C GLU A 192 -5.89 -3.43 26.70
N VAL A 193 -5.40 -2.89 25.60
CA VAL A 193 -4.46 -3.57 24.72
C VAL A 193 -3.08 -3.50 25.36
N ASP A 194 -2.46 -4.64 25.57
CA ASP A 194 -1.05 -4.70 25.94
C ASP A 194 -0.20 -4.40 24.68
N GLU A 195 0.18 -3.13 24.53
CA GLU A 195 0.93 -2.66 23.35
C GLU A 195 2.26 -3.41 23.15
N GLN A 196 2.83 -3.97 24.21
CA GLN A 196 4.12 -4.68 24.14
C GLN A 196 4.01 -6.02 23.37
N LYS A 197 2.79 -6.51 23.21
CA LYS A 197 2.53 -7.75 22.45
C LYS A 197 2.33 -7.53 20.97
N TRP A 198 2.37 -6.30 20.49
CA TRP A 198 2.03 -5.94 19.13
C TRP A 198 3.13 -5.09 18.48
N ASP A 199 3.35 -5.31 17.21
CA ASP A 199 4.10 -4.36 16.39
C ASP A 199 3.36 -3.01 16.39
N PRO A 200 4.02 -1.89 16.73
CA PRO A 200 3.38 -0.59 16.83
C PRO A 200 2.71 -0.12 15.53
N ARG A 201 3.13 -0.64 14.38
CA ARG A 201 2.49 -0.34 13.10
C ARG A 201 1.03 -0.79 13.02
N LEU A 202 0.61 -1.72 13.87
CA LEU A 202 -0.80 -2.10 14.00
C LEU A 202 -1.68 -0.88 14.27
N PHE A 203 -1.29 -0.04 15.21
CA PHE A 203 -2.10 1.10 15.66
C PHE A 203 -2.16 2.25 14.66
N HIS A 204 -1.29 2.24 13.66
CA HIS A 204 -1.32 3.15 12.51
C HIS A 204 -2.10 2.56 11.30
N THR A 205 -2.33 1.26 11.31
CA THR A 205 -2.94 0.53 10.20
C THR A 205 -4.40 0.20 10.45
N VAL A 206 -4.72 -0.21 11.68
CA VAL A 206 -6.02 -0.76 12.05
C VAL A 206 -6.66 0.07 13.15
N GLY A 207 -7.90 0.48 12.92
CA GLY A 207 -8.76 1.05 13.95
C GLY A 207 -9.18 -0.01 14.94
N MET A 208 -8.46 -0.06 16.05
CA MET A 208 -8.71 -0.99 17.14
C MET A 208 -9.75 -0.41 18.09
N PRO A 209 -10.81 -1.15 18.46
CA PRO A 209 -11.69 -0.73 19.55
C PRO A 209 -10.88 -0.42 20.80
N THR A 210 -11.26 0.62 21.53
CA THR A 210 -10.60 1.19 22.71
C THR A 210 -9.36 2.05 22.45
N TYR A 211 -8.92 2.15 21.17
CA TYR A 211 -7.80 2.98 20.79
C TYR A 211 -8.23 4.35 20.20
N PRO A 212 -7.37 5.36 20.24
CA PRO A 212 -7.63 6.64 19.61
C PRO A 212 -7.85 6.49 18.09
N TYR A 213 -8.75 7.31 17.56
CA TYR A 213 -8.94 7.45 16.13
C TYR A 213 -7.82 8.30 15.53
N LYS A 214 -7.06 7.77 14.60
CA LYS A 214 -6.10 8.52 13.76
C LYS A 214 -5.30 9.59 14.53
N TYR A 215 -4.74 9.23 15.70
CA TYR A 215 -3.93 10.08 16.57
C TYR A 215 -4.71 11.20 17.31
N GLU A 216 -6.02 11.15 17.32
CA GLU A 216 -6.89 12.08 18.04
C GLU A 216 -7.38 11.45 19.34
N ALA A 217 -6.71 11.75 20.44
CA ALA A 217 -6.94 11.10 21.74
C ALA A 217 -8.36 11.31 22.31
N GLU A 218 -9.06 12.35 21.90
CA GLU A 218 -10.44 12.65 22.26
C GLU A 218 -11.48 11.73 21.62
N TYR A 219 -11.06 10.97 20.59
CA TYR A 219 -11.95 10.03 19.90
C TYR A 219 -11.46 8.61 20.07
N THR A 220 -12.11 7.88 20.95
CA THR A 220 -11.82 6.46 21.13
C THR A 220 -12.64 5.62 20.16
N MET A 221 -11.98 4.75 19.44
CA MET A 221 -12.62 3.77 18.55
C MET A 221 -13.46 2.79 19.34
N THR A 222 -14.58 2.41 18.77
CA THR A 222 -15.48 1.40 19.32
C THR A 222 -15.82 0.35 18.27
N LYS A 223 -16.39 -0.78 18.69
CA LYS A 223 -16.87 -1.79 17.74
C LYS A 223 -17.93 -1.27 16.77
N ASN A 224 -18.62 -0.20 17.10
CA ASN A 224 -19.68 0.38 16.25
C ASN A 224 -19.11 1.25 15.11
N ASN A 225 -17.81 1.49 15.10
CA ASN A 225 -17.12 2.13 13.98
C ASN A 225 -16.90 1.16 12.81
N SER A 226 -17.19 -0.11 13.01
CA SER A 226 -17.22 -1.13 11.98
C SER A 226 -18.66 -1.38 11.53
N ARG A 227 -18.86 -1.50 10.22
CA ARG A 227 -20.16 -1.85 9.65
C ARG A 227 -20.51 -3.30 9.99
N THR A 228 -21.68 -3.52 10.58
CA THR A 228 -22.18 -4.84 10.96
C THR A 228 -21.12 -5.65 11.74
N PRO A 229 -20.68 -5.14 12.89
CA PRO A 229 -19.50 -5.69 13.58
C PRO A 229 -19.64 -7.15 13.97
N ASN A 230 -20.85 -7.62 14.30
CA ASN A 230 -21.10 -9.01 14.67
C ASN A 230 -20.97 -9.99 13.48
N THR A 231 -21.02 -9.49 12.25
CA THR A 231 -20.91 -10.31 11.03
C THR A 231 -19.53 -10.20 10.40
N TYR A 232 -18.98 -9.00 10.33
CA TYR A 232 -17.75 -8.72 9.56
C TYR A 232 -16.54 -8.40 10.44
N GLY A 233 -16.69 -8.47 11.76
CA GLY A 233 -15.62 -8.14 12.70
C GLY A 233 -15.60 -6.66 13.08
N TYR A 234 -14.75 -6.34 14.04
CA TYR A 234 -14.76 -5.08 14.78
C TYR A 234 -13.74 -4.06 14.32
N TYR A 235 -12.86 -4.46 13.41
CA TYR A 235 -11.77 -3.64 12.94
C TYR A 235 -12.17 -2.77 11.75
N THR A 236 -11.51 -1.63 11.59
CA THR A 236 -11.65 -0.77 10.44
C THR A 236 -10.28 -0.26 9.99
N SER A 237 -10.15 0.19 8.73
CA SER A 237 -8.90 0.76 8.24
C SER A 237 -8.66 2.14 8.84
N LEU A 238 -7.42 2.45 9.24
CA LEU A 238 -6.99 3.80 9.61
C LEU A 238 -6.17 4.50 8.54
N LYS A 239 -5.68 3.79 7.54
CA LYS A 239 -4.79 4.38 6.53
C LYS A 239 -5.52 5.33 5.59
N GLU A 240 -6.76 5.04 5.29
CA GLU A 240 -7.57 5.72 4.26
C GLU A 240 -8.61 6.68 4.88
N VAL A 241 -8.42 7.04 6.14
CA VAL A 241 -9.34 7.94 6.84
C VAL A 241 -8.66 9.26 7.17
N PRO A 242 -9.40 10.39 7.10
CA PRO A 242 -8.87 11.70 7.43
C PRO A 242 -8.73 11.90 8.94
N GLN A 243 -7.94 12.89 9.34
CA GLN A 243 -8.00 13.46 10.67
C GLN A 243 -9.17 14.44 10.76
N ARG A 244 -10.01 14.29 11.78
CA ARG A 244 -11.15 15.20 11.99
C ARG A 244 -10.71 16.62 12.31
N SER A 245 -9.67 16.77 13.10
CA SER A 245 -9.10 18.06 13.51
C SER A 245 -8.61 18.91 12.34
N LYS A 246 -8.31 18.30 11.21
CA LYS A 246 -7.87 18.99 9.99
C LYS A 246 -9.03 19.50 9.14
N GLY A 247 -10.28 19.24 9.53
CA GLY A 247 -11.45 19.64 8.78
C GLY A 247 -11.60 18.94 7.43
N GLU A 248 -10.90 17.84 7.25
CA GLU A 248 -10.97 17.03 6.05
C GLU A 248 -12.32 16.32 6.02
N THR A 249 -13.13 16.68 5.06
CA THR A 249 -14.38 15.98 4.71
C THR A 249 -14.21 15.38 3.34
N TYR A 250 -14.66 14.15 3.17
CA TYR A 250 -14.79 13.55 1.86
C TYR A 250 -16.07 14.02 1.16
#